data_58811481b72f5de02bdcf36bab942222
#
_entry.id   58811481b72f5de02bdcf36bab942222
#
_cell.length_a   1.000
_cell.length_b   1.000
_cell.length_c   1.000
_cell.angle_alpha   90.00
_cell.angle_beta   90.00
_cell.angle_gamma   90.00
#
_symmetry.space_group_name_H-M   'P 1'
#
loop_
_entity.id
_entity.type
_entity.pdbx_description
1 polymer ?
#
loop_
_entity_poly.entity_id
_entity_poly.type
_entity_poly.pdbx_seq_one_letter_code
_entity_poly.pdbx_strand_id
1 'polypeptide(L)'
;MSSHSNESMSHDFYYRGVDYGESHGYRGCSLSYRGNTAVSYSTAIAKVVPAKGRKAKDVCTRRRDTGITLVSFYSMSPTTGRHISYVRQASPFECVSVPLGRGSSDFTPGEVAFDFLEALDGLVKRLNTVDNRREFARLMSCRKRVMELACEEWAKPLRDRRFRKYEAMDVEKMAKELQERNRKVASKRAAETRALFAKYLPKAKAGGADYCEFVHVLCDRWYMSGKFPFSDEQRDKFRARLDRNAAYVWPEGDQVRTSRGVRVSLDEAKVLLKLWASGKDMRAMQIGHYTIVKYEGDTIQIGCHRIPRENMLALYEAVVGEKFPAGRGKAA
;
A
#
# COMPACT_ATOMS: atom_id res chain seq x y z
N MET A 1 -40.93 18.48 -6.13
CA MET A 1 -39.73 18.02 -6.86
C MET A 1 -39.33 16.69 -6.25
N SER A 2 -39.45 15.58 -6.99
CA SER A 2 -39.00 14.27 -6.52
C SER A 2 -37.49 14.28 -6.37
N SER A 3 -36.99 13.95 -5.18
CA SER A 3 -35.55 13.79 -4.95
C SER A 3 -35.06 12.59 -5.77
N HIS A 4 -34.28 12.83 -6.82
CA HIS A 4 -33.64 11.75 -7.55
C HIS A 4 -32.61 11.09 -6.65
N SER A 5 -32.78 9.80 -6.41
CA SER A 5 -31.80 8.96 -5.70
C SER A 5 -30.81 8.35 -6.69
N ASN A 6 -29.66 7.88 -6.21
CA ASN A 6 -28.71 7.14 -7.07
C ASN A 6 -29.34 5.85 -7.64
N GLU A 7 -30.34 5.31 -6.98
CA GLU A 7 -31.12 4.16 -7.46
C GLU A 7 -32.01 4.56 -8.66
N SER A 8 -32.75 5.67 -8.58
CA SER A 8 -33.54 6.17 -9.70
C SER A 8 -32.67 6.55 -10.89
N MET A 9 -31.44 7.09 -10.64
CA MET A 9 -30.46 7.36 -11.69
C MET A 9 -30.03 6.11 -12.44
N SER A 10 -29.93 4.97 -11.79
CA SER A 10 -29.58 3.71 -12.47
C SER A 10 -30.68 3.19 -13.38
N HIS A 11 -31.94 3.42 -13.04
CA HIS A 11 -33.07 3.17 -13.94
C HIS A 11 -33.11 4.15 -15.12
N ASP A 12 -32.93 5.46 -14.86
CA ASP A 12 -32.85 6.47 -15.90
C ASP A 12 -31.70 6.22 -16.89
N PHE A 13 -30.58 5.69 -16.42
CA PHE A 13 -29.46 5.29 -17.27
C PHE A 13 -29.91 4.31 -18.37
N TYR A 14 -30.68 3.30 -18.05
CA TYR A 14 -31.12 2.35 -19.07
C TYR A 14 -32.21 2.93 -19.98
N TYR A 15 -33.21 3.63 -19.44
CA TYR A 15 -34.32 4.14 -20.22
C TYR A 15 -34.01 5.39 -21.02
N ARG A 16 -33.20 6.33 -20.47
CA ARG A 16 -32.88 7.59 -21.16
C ARG A 16 -31.44 7.56 -21.73
N GLY A 17 -30.49 7.07 -20.99
CA GLY A 17 -29.10 7.01 -21.44
C GLY A 17 -28.94 6.05 -22.60
N VAL A 18 -29.33 4.78 -22.42
CA VAL A 18 -29.12 3.73 -23.42
C VAL A 18 -30.10 3.83 -24.59
N ASP A 19 -31.40 4.03 -24.33
CA ASP A 19 -32.40 4.04 -25.39
C ASP A 19 -32.39 5.32 -26.25
N TYR A 20 -32.09 6.48 -25.63
CA TYR A 20 -32.15 7.79 -26.30
C TYR A 20 -30.81 8.49 -26.46
N GLY A 21 -29.72 7.91 -25.96
CA GLY A 21 -28.39 8.51 -26.03
C GLY A 21 -28.21 9.77 -25.17
N GLU A 22 -29.12 10.02 -24.22
CA GLU A 22 -29.07 11.19 -23.35
C GLU A 22 -27.92 11.09 -22.34
N SER A 23 -27.44 12.26 -21.86
CA SER A 23 -26.50 12.37 -20.77
C SER A 23 -27.16 13.11 -19.62
N HIS A 24 -27.05 12.58 -18.40
CA HIS A 24 -27.74 13.15 -17.25
C HIS A 24 -26.94 13.02 -15.94
N GLY A 25 -27.00 14.06 -15.12
CA GLY A 25 -26.48 14.07 -13.77
C GLY A 25 -27.26 15.09 -12.95
N TYR A 26 -27.78 14.66 -11.80
CA TYR A 26 -28.52 15.55 -10.92
C TYR A 26 -27.63 16.16 -9.85
N ARG A 27 -27.89 17.42 -9.50
CA ARG A 27 -27.19 18.12 -8.41
C ARG A 27 -27.40 17.34 -7.10
N GLY A 28 -26.30 16.93 -6.48
CA GLY A 28 -26.32 16.11 -5.25
C GLY A 28 -26.30 14.60 -5.47
N CYS A 29 -26.42 14.09 -6.70
CA CYS A 29 -26.18 12.69 -7.02
C CYS A 29 -24.73 12.45 -7.42
N SER A 30 -24.12 11.43 -6.85
CA SER A 30 -22.77 10.98 -7.19
C SER A 30 -22.76 9.94 -8.34
N LEU A 31 -23.90 9.46 -8.75
CA LEU A 31 -24.13 8.63 -9.94
C LEU A 31 -24.68 9.51 -11.07
N SER A 32 -24.12 9.36 -12.24
CA SER A 32 -24.54 10.03 -13.49
C SER A 32 -24.39 9.07 -14.66
N TYR A 33 -24.85 9.46 -15.84
CA TYR A 33 -24.62 8.69 -17.06
C TYR A 33 -24.36 9.61 -18.27
N ARG A 34 -23.65 9.06 -19.24
CA ARG A 34 -23.34 9.70 -20.53
C ARG A 34 -23.66 8.70 -21.63
N GLY A 35 -24.81 8.86 -22.30
CA GLY A 35 -25.29 7.86 -23.24
C GLY A 35 -25.33 6.47 -22.60
N ASN A 36 -24.57 5.53 -23.16
CA ASN A 36 -24.52 4.13 -22.72
C ASN A 36 -23.48 3.85 -21.61
N THR A 37 -22.94 4.87 -20.97
CA THR A 37 -21.93 4.74 -19.89
C THR A 37 -22.44 5.31 -18.58
N ALA A 38 -22.49 4.50 -17.52
CA ALA A 38 -22.78 4.95 -16.17
C ALA A 38 -21.48 5.34 -15.44
N VAL A 39 -21.52 6.49 -14.75
CA VAL A 39 -20.35 7.14 -14.13
C VAL A 39 -20.62 7.37 -12.65
N SER A 40 -19.73 6.90 -11.78
CA SER A 40 -19.70 7.20 -10.35
C SER A 40 -18.67 8.27 -10.08
N TYR A 41 -19.13 9.47 -9.65
CA TYR A 41 -18.31 10.69 -9.58
C TYR A 41 -17.70 11.03 -10.96
N SER A 42 -16.45 10.72 -11.21
CA SER A 42 -15.74 10.91 -12.48
C SER A 42 -15.32 9.61 -13.16
N THR A 43 -15.63 8.45 -12.56
CA THR A 43 -15.17 7.14 -13.02
C THR A 43 -16.29 6.34 -13.66
N ALA A 44 -16.06 5.87 -14.87
CA ALA A 44 -16.98 4.94 -15.54
C ALA A 44 -17.03 3.61 -14.76
N ILE A 45 -18.25 3.17 -14.42
CA ILE A 45 -18.49 1.94 -13.63
C ILE A 45 -19.25 0.88 -14.40
N ALA A 46 -19.93 1.27 -15.45
CA ALA A 46 -20.63 0.34 -16.34
C ALA A 46 -20.83 0.95 -17.74
N LYS A 47 -20.93 0.08 -18.72
CA LYS A 47 -21.26 0.46 -20.10
C LYS A 47 -22.15 -0.60 -20.74
N VAL A 48 -23.21 -0.16 -21.40
CA VAL A 48 -24.02 -1.05 -22.24
C VAL A 48 -23.42 -1.13 -23.62
N VAL A 49 -23.17 -2.34 -24.07
CA VAL A 49 -22.59 -2.63 -25.39
C VAL A 49 -23.50 -3.56 -26.18
N PRO A 50 -23.47 -3.51 -27.53
CA PRO A 50 -24.32 -4.36 -28.35
C PRO A 50 -24.02 -5.84 -28.11
N ALA A 51 -25.09 -6.66 -28.09
CA ALA A 51 -24.96 -8.10 -28.08
C ALA A 51 -24.44 -8.64 -29.42
N LYS A 52 -24.04 -9.90 -29.43
CA LYS A 52 -23.53 -10.59 -30.62
C LYS A 52 -24.51 -10.48 -31.78
N GLY A 53 -24.03 -10.12 -32.96
CA GLY A 53 -24.84 -9.92 -34.17
C GLY A 53 -25.69 -8.63 -34.17
N ARG A 54 -25.52 -7.76 -33.17
CA ARG A 54 -26.21 -6.46 -33.06
C ARG A 54 -25.25 -5.31 -33.32
N LYS A 55 -25.77 -4.14 -33.72
CA LYS A 55 -25.07 -2.86 -33.83
C LYS A 55 -25.51 -1.93 -32.71
N ALA A 56 -24.75 -0.86 -32.44
CA ALA A 56 -25.07 0.09 -31.39
C ALA A 56 -26.50 0.65 -31.48
N LYS A 57 -26.96 0.95 -32.68
CA LYS A 57 -28.34 1.43 -32.93
C LYS A 57 -29.47 0.41 -32.66
N ASP A 58 -29.11 -0.88 -32.56
CA ASP A 58 -30.07 -1.95 -32.34
C ASP A 58 -30.29 -2.23 -30.84
N VAL A 59 -29.49 -1.63 -29.95
CA VAL A 59 -29.61 -1.80 -28.50
C VAL A 59 -30.87 -1.13 -28.02
N CYS A 60 -31.73 -1.89 -27.35
CA CYS A 60 -33.01 -1.41 -26.83
C CYS A 60 -33.32 -2.11 -25.51
N THR A 61 -33.61 -1.35 -24.45
CA THR A 61 -33.89 -1.88 -23.11
C THR A 61 -35.11 -2.75 -23.00
N ARG A 62 -36.06 -2.59 -23.93
CA ARG A 62 -37.24 -3.45 -24.03
C ARG A 62 -36.95 -4.86 -24.55
N ARG A 63 -35.75 -5.07 -25.12
CA ARG A 63 -35.32 -6.34 -25.74
C ARG A 63 -34.01 -6.80 -25.15
N ARG A 64 -34.09 -7.68 -24.14
CA ARG A 64 -32.96 -8.17 -23.34
C ARG A 64 -31.83 -8.83 -24.16
N ASP A 65 -32.14 -9.30 -25.38
CA ASP A 65 -31.20 -9.96 -26.30
C ASP A 65 -30.35 -8.98 -27.14
N THR A 66 -30.57 -7.65 -27.02
CA THR A 66 -29.94 -6.66 -27.90
C THR A 66 -28.63 -6.08 -27.34
N GLY A 67 -28.39 -6.19 -26.03
CA GLY A 67 -27.25 -5.65 -25.37
C GLY A 67 -26.70 -6.53 -24.24
N ILE A 68 -25.54 -6.18 -23.75
CA ILE A 68 -24.98 -6.65 -22.47
C ILE A 68 -24.48 -5.46 -21.67
N THR A 69 -24.49 -5.55 -20.34
CA THR A 69 -23.92 -4.54 -19.47
C THR A 69 -22.54 -5.00 -19.00
N LEU A 70 -21.49 -4.32 -19.41
CA LEU A 70 -20.15 -4.47 -18.83
C LEU A 70 -20.12 -3.66 -17.54
N VAL A 71 -19.74 -4.28 -16.43
CA VAL A 71 -19.75 -3.64 -15.11
C VAL A 71 -18.39 -3.77 -14.46
N SER A 72 -17.90 -2.70 -13.84
CA SER A 72 -16.61 -2.72 -13.15
C SER A 72 -16.51 -3.86 -12.15
N PHE A 73 -15.36 -4.56 -12.20
CA PHE A 73 -14.98 -5.59 -11.24
C PHE A 73 -14.56 -4.99 -9.91
N TYR A 74 -13.94 -3.80 -9.95
CA TYR A 74 -13.37 -3.13 -8.79
C TYR A 74 -14.28 -2.02 -8.29
N SER A 75 -14.56 -2.02 -6.98
CA SER A 75 -15.11 -0.86 -6.30
C SER A 75 -13.98 -0.09 -5.62
N MET A 76 -13.81 1.19 -5.99
CA MET A 76 -12.76 2.04 -5.40
C MET A 76 -13.17 2.59 -4.03
N SER A 77 -14.46 2.53 -3.69
CA SER A 77 -15.00 2.95 -2.40
C SER A 77 -16.31 2.22 -2.12
N PRO A 78 -16.80 2.19 -0.86
CA PRO A 78 -18.10 1.65 -0.53
C PRO A 78 -19.25 2.30 -1.33
N THR A 79 -19.15 3.60 -1.60
CA THR A 79 -20.14 4.33 -2.40
C THR A 79 -20.13 3.86 -3.86
N THR A 80 -18.95 3.74 -4.47
CA THR A 80 -18.82 3.19 -5.84
C THR A 80 -19.36 1.75 -5.90
N GLY A 81 -19.13 0.94 -4.89
CA GLY A 81 -19.67 -0.42 -4.78
C GLY A 81 -21.22 -0.44 -4.77
N ARG A 82 -21.84 0.50 -4.05
CA ARG A 82 -23.31 0.67 -4.06
C ARG A 82 -23.83 1.09 -5.44
N HIS A 83 -23.16 2.02 -6.11
CA HIS A 83 -23.53 2.44 -7.46
C HIS A 83 -23.46 1.28 -8.46
N ILE A 84 -22.42 0.47 -8.41
CA ILE A 84 -22.28 -0.75 -9.21
C ILE A 84 -23.47 -1.70 -8.92
N SER A 85 -23.84 -1.85 -7.66
CA SER A 85 -24.98 -2.68 -7.27
C SER A 85 -26.31 -2.16 -7.85
N TYR A 86 -26.58 -0.86 -7.77
CA TYR A 86 -27.76 -0.25 -8.34
C TYR A 86 -27.83 -0.44 -9.87
N VAL A 87 -26.73 -0.20 -10.57
CA VAL A 87 -26.65 -0.40 -12.03
C VAL A 87 -26.91 -1.87 -12.39
N ARG A 88 -26.38 -2.82 -11.64
CA ARG A 88 -26.63 -4.26 -11.87
C ARG A 88 -28.09 -4.64 -11.65
N GLN A 89 -28.70 -4.15 -10.57
CA GLN A 89 -30.11 -4.45 -10.23
C GLN A 89 -31.08 -3.85 -11.24
N ALA A 90 -30.79 -2.64 -11.73
CA ALA A 90 -31.63 -1.97 -12.74
C ALA A 90 -31.43 -2.51 -14.15
N SER A 91 -30.37 -3.29 -14.42
CA SER A 91 -30.01 -3.73 -15.76
C SER A 91 -31.08 -4.69 -16.35
N PRO A 92 -31.61 -4.39 -17.51
CA PRO A 92 -32.43 -5.34 -18.28
C PRO A 92 -31.58 -6.37 -19.04
N PHE A 93 -30.27 -6.13 -19.15
CA PHE A 93 -29.31 -6.96 -19.88
C PHE A 93 -28.50 -7.86 -18.95
N GLU A 94 -27.86 -8.88 -19.51
CA GLU A 94 -26.89 -9.67 -18.77
C GLU A 94 -25.71 -8.81 -18.36
N CYS A 95 -25.35 -8.87 -17.07
CA CYS A 95 -24.22 -8.13 -16.50
C CYS A 95 -22.98 -8.99 -16.47
N VAL A 96 -21.92 -8.57 -17.16
CA VAL A 96 -20.62 -9.21 -17.12
C VAL A 96 -19.61 -8.31 -16.42
N SER A 97 -18.94 -8.84 -15.40
CA SER A 97 -17.88 -8.11 -14.70
C SER A 97 -16.64 -8.00 -15.55
N VAL A 98 -16.08 -6.79 -15.65
CA VAL A 98 -14.83 -6.52 -16.36
C VAL A 98 -13.88 -5.71 -15.47
N PRO A 99 -12.54 -5.94 -15.54
CA PRO A 99 -11.60 -5.08 -14.87
C PRO A 99 -11.57 -3.75 -15.63
N LEU A 100 -12.00 -2.68 -14.99
CA LEU A 100 -11.92 -1.34 -15.55
C LEU A 100 -10.83 -0.56 -14.85
N GLY A 101 -9.96 0.08 -15.63
CA GLY A 101 -8.87 0.93 -15.15
C GLY A 101 -9.38 2.12 -14.33
N ARG A 102 -8.54 2.61 -13.43
CA ARG A 102 -8.87 3.71 -12.54
C ARG A 102 -8.89 5.03 -13.31
N GLY A 103 -10.01 5.76 -13.24
CA GLY A 103 -10.08 7.17 -13.63
C GLY A 103 -10.53 7.45 -15.08
N SER A 104 -10.91 6.45 -15.88
CA SER A 104 -11.53 6.69 -17.17
C SER A 104 -12.99 7.15 -17.00
N SER A 105 -13.38 8.21 -17.71
CA SER A 105 -14.76 8.70 -17.78
C SER A 105 -15.61 7.93 -18.79
N ASP A 106 -14.98 7.12 -19.62
CA ASP A 106 -15.55 6.18 -20.58
C ASP A 106 -14.49 5.09 -20.85
N PHE A 107 -14.88 4.00 -21.51
CA PHE A 107 -13.94 2.95 -21.88
C PHE A 107 -14.25 2.36 -23.26
N THR A 108 -13.18 2.03 -23.95
CA THR A 108 -13.18 1.46 -25.28
C THR A 108 -12.96 -0.07 -25.23
N PRO A 109 -13.25 -0.80 -26.31
CA PRO A 109 -12.96 -2.23 -26.38
C PRO A 109 -11.48 -2.56 -26.16
N GLY A 110 -10.57 -1.70 -26.65
CA GLY A 110 -9.13 -1.84 -26.48
C GLY A 110 -8.67 -1.67 -25.02
N GLU A 111 -9.21 -0.68 -24.32
CA GLU A 111 -8.94 -0.45 -22.88
C GLU A 111 -9.43 -1.60 -22.02
N VAL A 112 -10.62 -2.14 -22.30
CA VAL A 112 -11.13 -3.32 -21.57
C VAL A 112 -10.18 -4.51 -21.76
N ALA A 113 -9.70 -4.76 -22.98
CA ALA A 113 -8.74 -5.83 -23.23
C ALA A 113 -7.40 -5.59 -22.54
N PHE A 114 -6.91 -4.36 -22.51
CA PHE A 114 -5.70 -3.97 -21.80
C PHE A 114 -5.84 -4.19 -20.29
N ASP A 115 -6.94 -3.74 -19.68
CA ASP A 115 -7.22 -3.90 -18.26
C ASP A 115 -7.32 -5.39 -17.86
N PHE A 116 -7.90 -6.24 -18.71
CA PHE A 116 -7.86 -7.70 -18.50
C PHE A 116 -6.44 -8.24 -18.48
N LEU A 117 -5.58 -7.82 -19.41
CA LEU A 117 -4.18 -8.25 -19.47
C LEU A 117 -3.41 -7.79 -18.22
N GLU A 118 -3.55 -6.53 -17.82
CA GLU A 118 -2.91 -5.98 -16.63
C GLU A 118 -3.34 -6.70 -15.36
N ALA A 119 -4.65 -6.93 -15.20
CA ALA A 119 -5.20 -7.66 -14.06
C ALA A 119 -4.68 -9.11 -14.00
N LEU A 120 -4.64 -9.82 -15.13
CA LEU A 120 -4.13 -11.18 -15.21
C LEU A 120 -2.63 -11.22 -14.93
N ASP A 121 -1.81 -10.31 -15.51
CA ASP A 121 -0.37 -10.21 -15.21
C ASP A 121 -0.11 -9.93 -13.73
N GLY A 122 -0.93 -9.09 -13.11
CA GLY A 122 -0.86 -8.81 -11.68
C GLY A 122 -1.18 -10.04 -10.81
N LEU A 123 -2.17 -10.85 -11.22
CA LEU A 123 -2.56 -12.06 -10.49
C LEU A 123 -1.57 -13.20 -10.66
N VAL A 124 -0.99 -13.38 -11.86
CA VAL A 124 0.03 -14.42 -12.10
C VAL A 124 1.20 -14.30 -11.13
N LYS A 125 1.60 -13.07 -10.78
CA LYS A 125 2.67 -12.83 -9.80
C LYS A 125 2.29 -13.21 -8.36
N ARG A 126 1.02 -13.48 -8.08
CA ARG A 126 0.45 -13.69 -6.74
C ARG A 126 -0.45 -14.93 -6.64
N LEU A 127 -0.34 -15.89 -7.56
CA LEU A 127 -1.17 -17.12 -7.60
C LEU A 127 -0.97 -18.07 -6.41
N ASN A 128 0.00 -17.79 -5.52
CA ASN A 128 0.30 -18.58 -4.35
C ASN A 128 -0.83 -18.63 -3.29
N THR A 129 -1.87 -17.78 -3.41
CA THR A 129 -3.05 -17.83 -2.53
C THR A 129 -4.27 -18.40 -3.24
N VAL A 130 -5.20 -19.02 -2.48
CA VAL A 130 -6.46 -19.55 -3.02
C VAL A 130 -7.31 -18.45 -3.63
N ASP A 131 -7.39 -17.28 -2.98
CA ASP A 131 -8.20 -16.18 -3.43
C ASP A 131 -7.71 -15.62 -4.78
N ASN A 132 -6.39 -15.47 -4.96
CA ASN A 132 -5.84 -15.00 -6.23
C ASN A 132 -6.08 -16.01 -7.38
N ARG A 133 -6.05 -17.33 -7.09
CA ARG A 133 -6.40 -18.35 -8.09
C ARG A 133 -7.88 -18.29 -8.48
N ARG A 134 -8.77 -18.10 -7.50
CA ARG A 134 -10.21 -17.92 -7.74
C ARG A 134 -10.48 -16.67 -8.56
N GLU A 135 -9.80 -15.57 -8.23
CA GLU A 135 -9.92 -14.31 -8.97
C GLU A 135 -9.41 -14.45 -10.41
N PHE A 136 -8.30 -15.14 -10.62
CA PHE A 136 -7.78 -15.45 -11.96
C PHE A 136 -8.80 -16.24 -12.78
N ALA A 137 -9.35 -17.33 -12.23
CA ALA A 137 -10.35 -18.15 -12.90
C ALA A 137 -11.62 -17.34 -13.22
N ARG A 138 -12.05 -16.45 -12.30
CA ARG A 138 -13.18 -15.55 -12.49
C ARG A 138 -12.94 -14.56 -13.63
N LEU A 139 -11.76 -13.93 -13.70
CA LEU A 139 -11.43 -13.02 -14.80
C LEU A 139 -11.40 -13.73 -16.15
N MET A 140 -10.83 -14.93 -16.23
CA MET A 140 -10.83 -15.73 -17.45
C MET A 140 -12.26 -16.11 -17.88
N SER A 141 -13.12 -16.46 -16.95
CA SER A 141 -14.54 -16.74 -17.20
C SER A 141 -15.29 -15.49 -17.69
N CYS A 142 -15.09 -14.34 -17.05
CA CYS A 142 -15.69 -13.07 -17.46
C CYS A 142 -15.23 -12.68 -18.87
N ARG A 143 -13.95 -12.78 -19.19
CA ARG A 143 -13.42 -12.54 -20.53
C ARG A 143 -14.12 -13.44 -21.58
N LYS A 144 -14.19 -14.74 -21.29
CA LYS A 144 -14.87 -15.70 -22.18
C LYS A 144 -16.34 -15.28 -22.38
N ARG A 145 -17.03 -14.88 -21.31
CA ARG A 145 -18.42 -14.46 -21.39
C ARG A 145 -18.63 -13.20 -22.23
N VAL A 146 -17.73 -12.21 -22.12
CA VAL A 146 -17.78 -11.04 -23.02
C VAL A 146 -17.59 -11.46 -24.49
N MET A 147 -16.64 -12.33 -24.78
CA MET A 147 -16.39 -12.79 -26.15
C MET A 147 -17.58 -13.59 -26.75
N GLU A 148 -18.35 -14.26 -25.90
CA GLU A 148 -19.53 -15.03 -26.33
C GLU A 148 -20.74 -14.13 -26.59
N LEU A 149 -20.94 -13.11 -25.77
CA LEU A 149 -22.16 -12.32 -25.74
C LEU A 149 -22.09 -10.99 -26.48
N ALA A 150 -20.92 -10.33 -26.47
CA ALA A 150 -20.77 -9.01 -27.08
C ALA A 150 -20.63 -9.09 -28.61
N CYS A 151 -20.94 -7.98 -29.26
CA CYS A 151 -20.67 -7.83 -30.69
C CYS A 151 -19.16 -7.93 -31.01
N GLU A 152 -18.83 -8.11 -32.29
CA GLU A 152 -17.46 -8.36 -32.74
C GLU A 152 -16.48 -7.24 -32.36
N GLU A 153 -16.91 -5.99 -32.39
CA GLU A 153 -16.10 -4.83 -31.98
C GLU A 153 -15.54 -4.99 -30.56
N TRP A 154 -16.36 -5.49 -29.62
CA TRP A 154 -16.01 -5.70 -28.21
C TRP A 154 -15.35 -7.05 -27.96
N ALA A 155 -15.67 -8.07 -28.74
CA ALA A 155 -15.11 -9.41 -28.59
C ALA A 155 -13.71 -9.55 -29.22
N LYS A 156 -13.44 -8.86 -30.35
CA LYS A 156 -12.19 -8.99 -31.11
C LYS A 156 -10.93 -8.66 -30.31
N PRO A 157 -10.83 -7.54 -29.56
CA PRO A 157 -9.64 -7.25 -28.77
C PRO A 157 -9.36 -8.28 -27.66
N LEU A 158 -10.38 -8.94 -27.14
CA LEU A 158 -10.27 -9.99 -26.13
C LEU A 158 -9.77 -11.32 -26.70
N ARG A 159 -9.73 -11.50 -28.04
CA ARG A 159 -9.11 -12.64 -28.72
C ARG A 159 -7.64 -12.43 -29.07
N ASP A 160 -7.02 -11.33 -28.59
CA ASP A 160 -5.61 -11.03 -28.82
C ASP A 160 -4.72 -12.21 -28.40
N ARG A 161 -3.66 -12.45 -29.21
CA ARG A 161 -2.69 -13.54 -28.97
C ARG A 161 -2.05 -13.49 -27.58
N ARG A 162 -1.98 -12.31 -26.96
CA ARG A 162 -1.42 -12.13 -25.62
C ARG A 162 -2.19 -12.90 -24.54
N PHE A 163 -3.46 -13.21 -24.77
CA PHE A 163 -4.25 -14.03 -23.85
C PHE A 163 -3.92 -15.52 -23.90
N ARG A 164 -3.32 -16.03 -24.98
CA ARG A 164 -3.00 -17.46 -25.15
C ARG A 164 -2.12 -18.01 -24.03
N LYS A 165 -1.19 -17.19 -23.51
CA LYS A 165 -0.34 -17.60 -22.39
C LYS A 165 -1.13 -17.92 -21.12
N TYR A 166 -2.25 -17.23 -20.87
CA TYR A 166 -3.11 -17.49 -19.72
C TYR A 166 -4.07 -18.67 -19.95
N GLU A 167 -4.52 -18.87 -21.18
CA GLU A 167 -5.37 -20.01 -21.58
C GLU A 167 -4.61 -21.33 -21.45
N ALA A 168 -3.31 -21.32 -21.78
CA ALA A 168 -2.42 -22.48 -21.69
C ALA A 168 -1.79 -22.67 -20.30
N MET A 169 -2.06 -21.79 -19.34
CA MET A 169 -1.38 -21.77 -18.05
C MET A 169 -1.92 -22.85 -17.11
N ASP A 170 -1.03 -23.70 -16.62
CA ASP A 170 -1.29 -24.58 -15.48
C ASP A 170 -1.17 -23.74 -14.18
N VAL A 171 -2.31 -23.24 -13.71
CA VAL A 171 -2.42 -22.36 -12.54
C VAL A 171 -1.93 -23.05 -11.27
N GLU A 172 -2.19 -24.35 -11.11
CA GLU A 172 -1.78 -25.10 -9.91
C GLU A 172 -0.27 -25.33 -9.88
N LYS A 173 0.34 -25.65 -11.03
CA LYS A 173 1.80 -25.75 -11.15
C LYS A 173 2.47 -24.42 -10.83
N MET A 174 2.01 -23.34 -11.43
CA MET A 174 2.52 -21.98 -11.16
C MET A 174 2.38 -21.59 -9.69
N ALA A 175 1.26 -21.93 -9.06
CA ALA A 175 1.04 -21.64 -7.64
C ALA A 175 2.04 -22.36 -6.76
N LYS A 176 2.31 -23.64 -7.02
CA LYS A 176 3.32 -24.45 -6.30
C LYS A 176 4.73 -23.89 -6.47
N GLU A 177 5.10 -23.51 -7.68
CA GLU A 177 6.41 -22.91 -7.98
C GLU A 177 6.59 -21.58 -7.21
N LEU A 178 5.56 -20.71 -7.20
CA LEU A 178 5.57 -19.46 -6.46
C LEU A 178 5.65 -19.68 -4.94
N GLN A 179 4.92 -20.66 -4.41
CA GLN A 179 4.99 -21.02 -2.98
C GLN A 179 6.40 -21.47 -2.60
N GLU A 180 7.00 -22.36 -3.37
CA GLU A 180 8.35 -22.85 -3.12
C GLU A 180 9.40 -21.73 -3.22
N ARG A 181 9.30 -20.85 -4.23
CA ARG A 181 10.14 -19.66 -4.35
C ARG A 181 10.01 -18.75 -3.14
N ASN A 182 8.78 -18.45 -2.70
CA ASN A 182 8.53 -17.61 -1.54
C ASN A 182 9.06 -18.25 -0.25
N ARG A 183 8.94 -19.57 -0.10
CA ARG A 183 9.51 -20.32 1.01
C ARG A 183 11.02 -20.21 1.06
N LYS A 184 11.71 -20.37 -0.09
CA LYS A 184 13.17 -20.22 -0.18
C LYS A 184 13.61 -18.79 0.19
N VAL A 185 12.91 -17.77 -0.32
CA VAL A 185 13.20 -16.37 0.02
C VAL A 185 12.97 -16.10 1.51
N ALA A 186 11.87 -16.60 2.07
CA ALA A 186 11.57 -16.44 3.50
C ALA A 186 12.61 -17.15 4.37
N SER A 187 13.02 -18.38 4.02
CA SER A 187 14.07 -19.13 4.72
C SER A 187 15.41 -18.41 4.69
N LYS A 188 15.82 -17.88 3.53
CA LYS A 188 17.05 -17.09 3.39
C LYS A 188 16.99 -15.85 4.28
N ARG A 189 15.90 -15.08 4.24
CA ARG A 189 15.72 -13.88 5.09
C ARG A 189 15.74 -14.24 6.58
N ALA A 190 15.11 -15.35 6.97
CA ALA A 190 15.15 -15.81 8.36
C ALA A 190 16.55 -16.21 8.81
N ALA A 191 17.34 -16.84 7.95
CA ALA A 191 18.74 -17.18 8.23
C ALA A 191 19.60 -15.90 8.36
N GLU A 192 19.46 -14.94 7.45
CA GLU A 192 20.14 -13.64 7.52
C GLU A 192 19.78 -12.88 8.80
N THR A 193 18.50 -12.86 9.17
CA THR A 193 18.05 -12.22 10.42
C THR A 193 18.64 -12.90 11.66
N ARG A 194 18.70 -14.23 11.69
CA ARG A 194 19.33 -14.98 12.80
C ARG A 194 20.82 -14.68 12.90
N ALA A 195 21.54 -14.67 11.78
CA ALA A 195 22.96 -14.34 11.75
C ALA A 195 23.21 -12.91 12.23
N LEU A 196 22.37 -11.96 11.78
CA LEU A 196 22.43 -10.58 12.23
C LEU A 196 22.18 -10.45 13.74
N PHE A 197 21.17 -11.14 14.25
CA PHE A 197 20.86 -11.16 15.68
C PHE A 197 22.00 -11.72 16.50
N ALA A 198 22.57 -12.85 16.10
CA ALA A 198 23.71 -13.46 16.77
C ALA A 198 24.94 -12.54 16.79
N LYS A 199 25.21 -11.84 15.67
CA LYS A 199 26.32 -10.90 15.58
C LYS A 199 26.15 -9.69 16.52
N TYR A 200 24.95 -9.11 16.59
CA TYR A 200 24.75 -7.84 17.27
C TYR A 200 24.21 -7.94 18.69
N LEU A 201 23.69 -9.10 19.12
CA LEU A 201 23.25 -9.29 20.51
C LEU A 201 24.35 -9.00 21.56
N PRO A 202 25.60 -9.45 21.38
CA PRO A 202 26.68 -9.10 22.29
C PRO A 202 26.95 -7.59 22.32
N LYS A 203 26.97 -6.92 21.14
CA LYS A 203 27.18 -5.48 21.00
C LYS A 203 26.08 -4.67 21.67
N ALA A 204 24.83 -5.07 21.51
CA ALA A 204 23.69 -4.43 22.17
C ALA A 204 23.77 -4.49 23.71
N LYS A 205 24.44 -5.52 24.25
CA LYS A 205 24.66 -5.71 25.72
C LYS A 205 25.90 -5.04 26.24
N ALA A 206 26.88 -4.80 25.39
CA ALA A 206 28.20 -4.23 25.79
C ALA A 206 28.10 -2.77 26.21
N GLY A 207 27.29 -1.96 25.51
CA GLY A 207 27.23 -0.50 25.69
C GLY A 207 28.27 0.26 24.83
N GLY A 208 28.39 1.57 25.05
CA GLY A 208 29.39 2.42 24.39
C GLY A 208 29.38 2.35 22.86
N ALA A 209 30.58 2.32 22.28
CA ALA A 209 30.73 2.28 20.81
C ALA A 209 30.09 1.05 20.16
N ASP A 210 30.13 -0.10 20.80
CA ASP A 210 29.52 -1.32 20.30
C ASP A 210 28.01 -1.20 20.22
N TYR A 211 27.35 -0.59 21.21
CA TYR A 211 25.94 -0.30 21.19
C TYR A 211 25.57 0.71 20.09
N CYS A 212 26.38 1.74 19.91
CA CYS A 212 26.16 2.72 18.84
C CYS A 212 26.28 2.07 17.46
N GLU A 213 27.23 1.18 17.22
CA GLU A 213 27.35 0.41 15.98
C GLU A 213 26.11 -0.48 15.74
N PHE A 214 25.65 -1.16 16.79
CA PHE A 214 24.41 -1.95 16.71
C PHE A 214 23.20 -1.09 16.30
N VAL A 215 23.02 0.05 16.94
CA VAL A 215 21.92 0.98 16.66
C VAL A 215 22.01 1.54 15.24
N HIS A 216 23.20 1.91 14.78
CA HIS A 216 23.42 2.40 13.42
C HIS A 216 22.97 1.36 12.38
N VAL A 217 23.48 0.15 12.44
CA VAL A 217 23.14 -0.92 11.49
C VAL A 217 21.66 -1.27 11.55
N LEU A 218 21.06 -1.23 12.73
CA LEU A 218 19.64 -1.45 12.90
C LEU A 218 18.79 -0.38 12.21
N CYS A 219 19.15 0.89 12.40
CA CYS A 219 18.43 2.01 11.81
C CYS A 219 18.57 2.04 10.30
N ASP A 220 19.74 1.79 9.74
CA ASP A 220 19.96 1.72 8.30
C ASP A 220 19.09 0.63 7.65
N ARG A 221 19.03 -0.56 8.23
CA ARG A 221 18.21 -1.65 7.70
C ARG A 221 16.72 -1.38 7.83
N TRP A 222 16.30 -0.74 8.89
CA TRP A 222 14.91 -0.38 9.10
C TRP A 222 14.44 0.70 8.12
N TYR A 223 15.23 1.75 7.90
CA TYR A 223 14.95 2.80 6.93
C TYR A 223 14.84 2.23 5.51
N MET A 224 15.74 1.33 5.12
CA MET A 224 15.75 0.72 3.78
C MET A 224 14.62 -0.26 3.56
N SER A 225 14.13 -0.95 4.58
CA SER A 225 13.13 -2.03 4.44
C SER A 225 11.72 -1.65 4.91
N GLY A 226 11.56 -0.54 5.65
CA GLY A 226 10.30 -0.16 6.33
C GLY A 226 9.85 -1.16 7.40
N LYS A 227 10.65 -2.21 7.66
CA LYS A 227 10.34 -3.27 8.63
C LYS A 227 11.47 -3.46 9.62
N PHE A 228 11.12 -3.51 10.88
CA PHE A 228 12.07 -3.82 11.92
C PHE A 228 12.66 -5.24 11.69
N PRO A 229 13.99 -5.42 11.69
CA PRO A 229 14.60 -6.69 11.29
C PRO A 229 14.45 -7.81 12.32
N PHE A 230 14.00 -7.50 13.55
CA PHE A 230 13.88 -8.46 14.65
C PHE A 230 12.44 -8.62 15.11
N SER A 231 12.06 -9.83 15.55
CA SER A 231 10.78 -10.09 16.20
C SER A 231 10.69 -9.39 17.56
N ASP A 232 9.47 -9.25 18.09
CA ASP A 232 9.25 -8.66 19.42
C ASP A 232 10.02 -9.44 20.51
N GLU A 233 10.01 -10.78 20.44
CA GLU A 233 10.75 -11.65 21.34
C GLU A 233 12.28 -11.45 21.25
N GLN A 234 12.81 -11.23 20.05
CA GLN A 234 14.22 -10.92 19.85
C GLN A 234 14.58 -9.52 20.37
N ARG A 235 13.69 -8.55 20.21
CA ARG A 235 13.88 -7.18 20.73
C ARG A 235 13.96 -7.14 22.26
N ASP A 236 13.15 -7.95 22.94
CA ASP A 236 13.13 -8.04 24.40
C ASP A 236 14.44 -8.59 24.99
N LYS A 237 15.27 -9.26 24.16
CA LYS A 237 16.59 -9.75 24.56
C LYS A 237 17.71 -8.69 24.51
N PHE A 238 17.45 -7.53 23.90
CA PHE A 238 18.40 -6.42 23.94
C PHE A 238 18.34 -5.69 25.28
N ARG A 239 19.46 -5.09 25.69
CA ARG A 239 19.58 -4.33 26.94
C ARG A 239 18.62 -3.16 26.99
N ALA A 240 18.42 -2.48 25.85
CA ALA A 240 17.44 -1.42 25.67
C ALA A 240 16.26 -1.91 24.85
N ARG A 241 15.05 -1.66 25.34
CA ARG A 241 13.86 -1.95 24.59
C ARG A 241 13.77 -0.99 23.40
N LEU A 242 13.99 -1.54 22.21
CA LEU A 242 13.95 -0.75 20.98
C LEU A 242 12.52 -0.29 20.67
N ASP A 243 12.29 1.01 20.85
CA ASP A 243 11.01 1.65 20.52
C ASP A 243 11.03 2.16 19.07
N ARG A 244 10.02 1.79 18.30
CA ARG A 244 9.85 2.25 16.91
C ARG A 244 9.62 3.76 16.80
N ASN A 245 9.10 4.37 17.85
CA ASN A 245 8.81 5.80 17.90
C ASN A 245 9.99 6.62 18.42
N ALA A 246 11.00 5.97 18.98
CA ALA A 246 12.21 6.64 19.46
C ALA A 246 13.13 7.07 18.32
N ALA A 247 13.90 8.11 18.53
CA ALA A 247 15.07 8.45 17.74
C ALA A 247 16.31 7.83 18.38
N TYR A 248 17.23 7.34 17.56
CA TYR A 248 18.50 6.79 18.02
C TYR A 248 19.63 7.64 17.49
N VAL A 249 20.76 7.69 18.25
CA VAL A 249 21.93 8.51 17.94
C VAL A 249 23.20 7.67 17.95
N TRP A 250 24.15 8.00 17.07
CA TRP A 250 25.44 7.35 16.99
C TRP A 250 26.53 8.32 16.43
N PRO A 251 27.79 8.15 16.74
CA PRO A 251 28.86 8.91 16.12
C PRO A 251 29.13 8.39 14.69
N GLU A 252 29.32 9.30 13.74
CA GLU A 252 29.64 9.01 12.33
C GLU A 252 30.68 10.02 11.83
N GLY A 253 31.98 9.62 11.84
CA GLY A 253 33.08 10.52 11.51
C GLY A 253 33.22 11.66 12.53
N ASP A 254 33.16 12.90 12.06
CA ASP A 254 33.24 14.13 12.85
C ASP A 254 31.89 14.64 13.34
N GLN A 255 30.82 13.83 13.19
CA GLN A 255 29.47 14.20 13.52
C GLN A 255 28.78 13.14 14.40
N VAL A 256 27.72 13.55 15.08
CA VAL A 256 26.71 12.67 15.66
C VAL A 256 25.49 12.72 14.77
N ARG A 257 25.04 11.56 14.34
CA ARG A 257 23.86 11.40 13.50
C ARG A 257 22.69 10.80 14.26
N THR A 258 21.46 11.17 13.89
CA THR A 258 20.26 10.56 14.43
C THR A 258 19.57 9.68 13.38
N SER A 259 18.80 8.70 13.81
CA SER A 259 17.95 7.86 12.97
C SER A 259 16.85 8.66 12.20
N ARG A 260 16.68 9.93 12.52
CA ARG A 260 15.76 10.86 11.85
C ARG A 260 16.49 11.81 10.88
N GLY A 261 17.76 11.55 10.58
CA GLY A 261 18.53 12.31 9.59
C GLY A 261 19.17 13.60 10.11
N VAL A 262 19.03 13.94 11.40
CA VAL A 262 19.68 15.11 12.01
C VAL A 262 21.17 14.81 12.20
N ARG A 263 22.02 15.82 11.97
CA ARG A 263 23.46 15.78 12.18
C ARG A 263 23.89 16.97 13.01
N VAL A 264 24.76 16.74 13.96
CA VAL A 264 25.42 17.78 14.79
C VAL A 264 26.88 17.49 14.84
N SER A 265 27.74 18.52 15.05
CA SER A 265 29.17 18.31 15.15
C SER A 265 29.52 17.46 16.37
N LEU A 266 30.59 16.65 16.27
CA LEU A 266 31.05 15.80 17.36
C LEU A 266 31.50 16.65 18.57
N ASP A 267 32.08 17.81 18.31
CA ASP A 267 32.52 18.73 19.36
C ASP A 267 31.37 19.34 20.14
N GLU A 268 30.30 19.82 19.47
CA GLU A 268 29.08 20.28 20.15
C GLU A 268 28.47 19.16 20.99
N ALA A 269 28.33 17.96 20.41
CA ALA A 269 27.81 16.81 21.11
C ALA A 269 28.66 16.47 22.35
N LYS A 270 29.99 16.51 22.24
CA LYS A 270 30.90 16.22 23.33
C LYS A 270 30.77 17.22 24.49
N VAL A 271 30.66 18.52 24.18
CA VAL A 271 30.41 19.55 25.19
C VAL A 271 29.14 19.29 25.94
N LEU A 272 28.04 19.05 25.18
CA LEU A 272 26.73 18.79 25.75
C LEU A 272 26.71 17.54 26.63
N LEU A 273 27.31 16.45 26.18
CA LEU A 273 27.41 15.20 26.92
C LEU A 273 28.18 15.37 28.23
N LYS A 274 29.25 16.17 28.25
CA LYS A 274 30.00 16.49 29.48
C LYS A 274 29.18 17.34 30.45
N LEU A 275 28.42 18.32 29.95
CA LEU A 275 27.51 19.12 30.78
C LEU A 275 26.42 18.23 31.40
N TRP A 276 25.84 17.31 30.62
CA TRP A 276 24.89 16.34 31.11
C TRP A 276 25.48 15.45 32.23
N ALA A 277 26.70 14.91 32.01
CA ALA A 277 27.39 14.11 33.00
C ALA A 277 27.76 14.89 34.28
N SER A 278 27.93 16.20 34.20
CA SER A 278 28.19 17.06 35.40
C SER A 278 26.89 17.31 36.21
N GLY A 279 25.73 16.90 35.72
CA GLY A 279 24.43 17.10 36.40
C GLY A 279 23.85 18.50 36.20
N LYS A 280 24.37 19.29 35.25
CA LYS A 280 23.79 20.60 34.91
C LYS A 280 22.44 20.42 34.19
N ASP A 281 21.51 21.32 34.51
CA ASP A 281 20.26 21.39 33.77
C ASP A 281 20.52 21.84 32.33
N MET A 282 20.10 21.02 31.37
CA MET A 282 20.31 21.31 29.97
C MET A 282 18.99 21.73 29.26
N ARG A 283 17.90 21.91 30.00
CA ARG A 283 16.65 22.41 29.41
C ARG A 283 16.88 23.79 28.78
N ALA A 284 16.32 24.01 27.63
CA ALA A 284 16.50 25.19 26.81
C ALA A 284 17.90 25.36 26.15
N MET A 285 18.85 24.46 26.37
CA MET A 285 20.10 24.50 25.62
C MET A 285 19.88 24.10 24.16
N GLN A 286 20.61 24.74 23.27
CA GLN A 286 20.59 24.41 21.86
C GLN A 286 21.71 23.46 21.47
N ILE A 287 21.41 22.52 20.55
CA ILE A 287 22.38 21.68 19.87
C ILE A 287 22.07 21.70 18.38
N GLY A 288 22.97 22.30 17.59
CA GLY A 288 22.62 22.66 16.21
C GLY A 288 21.39 23.57 16.17
N HIS A 289 20.37 23.16 15.45
CA HIS A 289 19.09 23.88 15.34
C HIS A 289 18.01 23.41 16.33
N TYR A 290 18.34 22.52 17.27
CA TYR A 290 17.38 21.88 18.15
C TYR A 290 17.58 22.30 19.59
N THR A 291 16.45 22.45 20.30
CA THR A 291 16.44 22.77 21.75
C THR A 291 16.18 21.50 22.56
N ILE A 292 16.90 21.31 23.63
CA ILE A 292 16.59 20.27 24.63
C ILE A 292 15.34 20.70 25.38
N VAL A 293 14.28 19.90 25.26
CA VAL A 293 12.96 20.28 25.79
C VAL A 293 12.76 19.75 27.21
N LYS A 294 13.04 18.47 27.44
CA LYS A 294 12.82 17.82 28.73
C LYS A 294 13.54 16.49 28.86
N TYR A 295 13.63 16.06 30.10
CA TYR A 295 13.93 14.69 30.50
C TYR A 295 12.64 14.06 31.01
N GLU A 296 12.27 12.90 30.54
CA GLU A 296 11.06 12.20 30.93
C GLU A 296 11.37 10.71 31.12
N GLY A 297 11.48 10.30 32.40
CA GLY A 297 11.84 8.93 32.75
C GLY A 297 13.13 8.46 32.09
N ASP A 298 13.03 7.44 31.22
CA ASP A 298 14.16 6.85 30.50
C ASP A 298 14.40 7.47 29.10
N THR A 299 13.88 8.68 28.83
CA THR A 299 14.06 9.36 27.55
C THR A 299 14.53 10.80 27.71
N ILE A 300 15.29 11.28 26.74
CA ILE A 300 15.71 12.68 26.59
C ILE A 300 15.03 13.20 25.33
N GLN A 301 14.32 14.32 25.44
CA GLN A 301 13.66 14.95 24.31
C GLN A 301 14.47 16.14 23.81
N ILE A 302 14.90 16.06 22.54
CA ILE A 302 15.62 17.12 21.82
C ILE A 302 14.75 17.53 20.63
N GLY A 303 14.17 18.70 20.66
CA GLY A 303 13.12 19.09 19.71
C GLY A 303 11.95 18.10 19.75
N CYS A 304 11.60 17.52 18.59
CA CYS A 304 10.56 16.46 18.48
C CYS A 304 11.13 15.04 18.67
N HIS A 305 12.43 14.87 18.90
CA HIS A 305 13.09 13.58 18.99
C HIS A 305 13.14 13.06 20.42
N ARG A 306 12.58 11.89 20.66
CA ARG A 306 12.70 11.16 21.94
C ARG A 306 13.82 10.15 21.80
N ILE A 307 14.91 10.35 22.55
CA ILE A 307 16.10 9.50 22.52
C ILE A 307 16.12 8.69 23.81
N PRO A 308 16.18 7.33 23.73
CA PRO A 308 16.31 6.50 24.91
C PRO A 308 17.56 6.86 25.71
N ARG A 309 17.42 6.96 27.04
CA ARG A 309 18.53 7.30 27.95
C ARG A 309 19.72 6.37 27.77
N GLU A 310 19.50 5.09 27.59
CA GLU A 310 20.57 4.10 27.36
C GLU A 310 21.34 4.38 26.07
N ASN A 311 20.70 4.86 25.02
CA ASN A 311 21.39 5.26 23.81
C ASN A 311 22.25 6.52 24.03
N MET A 312 21.76 7.47 24.83
CA MET A 312 22.57 8.64 25.22
C MET A 312 23.74 8.27 26.10
N LEU A 313 23.59 7.31 27.04
CA LEU A 313 24.69 6.78 27.85
C LEU A 313 25.74 6.11 26.98
N ALA A 314 25.33 5.29 26.01
CA ALA A 314 26.23 4.64 25.07
C ALA A 314 26.96 5.67 24.18
N LEU A 315 26.24 6.72 23.73
CA LEU A 315 26.85 7.82 22.98
C LEU A 315 27.92 8.56 23.83
N TYR A 316 27.60 8.83 25.10
CA TYR A 316 28.56 9.44 26.01
C TYR A 316 29.86 8.61 26.11
N GLU A 317 29.74 7.32 26.38
CA GLU A 317 30.89 6.42 26.47
C GLU A 317 31.68 6.34 25.14
N ALA A 318 30.97 6.35 24.01
CA ALA A 318 31.58 6.30 22.68
C ALA A 318 32.33 7.59 22.31
N VAL A 319 31.80 8.77 22.68
CA VAL A 319 32.29 10.08 22.25
C VAL A 319 33.27 10.70 23.27
N VAL A 320 32.98 10.53 24.56
CA VAL A 320 33.82 11.08 25.64
C VAL A 320 34.96 10.13 26.02
N GLY A 321 34.76 8.82 25.81
CA GLY A 321 35.77 7.79 26.14
C GLY A 321 35.76 7.36 27.61
N GLU A 322 34.81 7.83 28.41
CA GLU A 322 34.68 7.56 29.83
C GLU A 322 33.33 6.91 30.16
N LYS A 323 33.26 6.14 31.27
CA LYS A 323 31.98 5.66 31.76
C LYS A 323 31.17 6.83 32.35
N PHE A 324 29.85 6.83 32.05
CA PHE A 324 28.97 7.85 32.59
C PHE A 324 28.94 7.76 34.15
N PRO A 325 29.09 8.89 34.89
CA PRO A 325 29.11 8.87 36.35
C PRO A 325 27.86 8.28 36.98
N ALA A 326 28.02 7.31 37.87
CA ALA A 326 26.93 6.67 38.55
C ALA A 326 26.08 7.68 39.37
N GLY A 327 24.76 7.56 39.32
CA GLY A 327 23.85 8.41 40.09
C GLY A 327 23.52 9.77 39.47
N ARG A 328 24.19 10.17 38.39
CA ARG A 328 23.96 11.43 37.67
C ARG A 328 23.06 11.26 36.43
N GLY A 329 22.48 12.35 35.94
CA GLY A 329 21.60 12.32 34.76
C GLY A 329 20.17 11.79 35.03
N LYS A 330 19.77 11.64 36.28
CA LYS A 330 18.36 11.56 36.66
C LYS A 330 17.77 12.96 36.60
N ALA A 331 16.59 13.10 36.03
CA ALA A 331 15.83 14.34 36.08
C ALA A 331 15.59 14.70 37.54
N ALA A 332 15.85 15.94 37.92
CA ALA A 332 15.35 16.54 39.14
C ALA A 332 13.83 16.83 38.97
#